data_33b488fd5ce98036e26ffbe59806e8d4
#
_entry.id   33b488fd5ce98036e26ffbe59806e8d4
#
_cell.length_a   1.000
_cell.length_b   1.000
_cell.length_c   1.000
_cell.angle_alpha   90.00
_cell.angle_beta   90.00
_cell.angle_gamma   90.00
#
_symmetry.space_group_name_H-M   'P 1'
#
loop_
_entity.id
_entity.type
_entity.pdbx_description
1 polymer ?
#
loop_
_entity_poly.entity_id
_entity_poly.type
_entity_poly.pdbx_seq_one_letter_code
_entity_poly.pdbx_strand_id
1 'polypeptide(L)'
;MANKLKTTQVKAFREAMLEAQGGVCAITHYPLASKDAVLDHCHSTGYVRGVIHRGVNSLLGKLENNHKRYGVSAPMMYAMGRNLESYLTHNFTNNPLHPTHKTEDEKRLVRNAKARAARAKKKELS
;
A
#
# COMPACT_ATOMS: atom_id res chain seq x y z
N MET A 1 14.08 -18.15 26.49
CA MET A 1 12.85 -18.07 25.68
C MET A 1 12.31 -16.64 25.68
N ALA A 2 11.85 -16.17 24.53
CA ALA A 2 11.24 -14.85 24.42
C ALA A 2 9.89 -14.82 25.12
N ASN A 3 9.61 -13.73 25.82
CA ASN A 3 8.32 -13.52 26.45
C ASN A 3 7.27 -13.13 25.42
N LYS A 4 6.13 -13.79 25.46
CA LYS A 4 5.00 -13.44 24.60
C LYS A 4 4.12 -12.42 25.30
N LEU A 5 3.80 -11.32 24.62
CA LEU A 5 2.87 -10.32 25.13
C LEU A 5 1.47 -10.93 25.30
N LYS A 6 0.83 -10.62 26.41
CA LYS A 6 -0.60 -10.87 26.58
C LYS A 6 -1.39 -9.81 25.82
N THR A 7 -2.57 -10.18 25.35
CA THR A 7 -3.45 -9.24 24.63
C THR A 7 -3.68 -7.94 25.40
N THR A 8 -3.83 -8.05 26.73
CA THR A 8 -4.03 -6.89 27.61
C THR A 8 -2.82 -5.97 27.73
N GLN A 9 -1.63 -6.43 27.33
CA GLN A 9 -0.39 -5.67 27.41
C GLN A 9 -0.04 -4.93 26.11
N VAL A 10 -0.72 -5.27 25.00
CA VAL A 10 -0.35 -4.77 23.66
C VAL A 10 -0.46 -3.26 23.58
N LYS A 11 -1.54 -2.66 24.09
CA LYS A 11 -1.74 -1.21 24.03
C LYS A 11 -0.63 -0.43 24.73
N ALA A 12 -0.31 -0.79 25.96
CA ALA A 12 0.71 -0.13 26.75
C ALA A 12 2.10 -0.31 26.11
N PHE A 13 2.40 -1.50 25.62
CA PHE A 13 3.67 -1.79 24.96
C PHE A 13 3.81 -0.97 23.68
N ARG A 14 2.76 -0.90 22.87
CA ARG A 14 2.74 -0.10 21.64
C ARG A 14 2.97 1.38 21.92
N GLU A 15 2.28 1.93 22.92
CA GLU A 15 2.43 3.35 23.28
C GLU A 15 3.84 3.67 23.77
N ALA A 16 4.41 2.80 24.62
CA ALA A 16 5.79 2.97 25.10
C ALA A 16 6.81 2.88 23.97
N MET A 17 6.62 1.94 23.04
CA MET A 17 7.51 1.79 21.89
C MET A 17 7.40 2.96 20.92
N LEU A 18 6.19 3.47 20.67
CA LEU A 18 5.99 4.66 19.84
C LEU A 18 6.68 5.88 20.44
N GLU A 19 6.58 6.06 21.75
CA GLU A 19 7.30 7.13 22.45
C GLU A 19 8.83 6.96 22.30
N ALA A 20 9.32 5.73 22.46
CA ALA A 20 10.74 5.42 22.26
C ALA A 20 11.22 5.69 20.83
N GLN A 21 10.32 5.59 19.85
CA GLN A 21 10.59 5.93 18.44
C GLN A 21 10.52 7.43 18.16
N GLY A 22 10.25 8.25 19.17
CA GLY A 22 10.11 9.70 19.00
C GLY A 22 8.76 10.12 18.44
N GLY A 23 7.72 9.31 18.57
CA GLY A 23 6.39 9.61 18.08
C GLY A 23 6.25 9.50 16.56
N VAL A 24 7.14 8.76 15.91
CA VAL A 24 7.16 8.61 14.44
C VAL A 24 7.01 7.13 14.06
N CYS A 25 6.50 6.89 12.86
CA CYS A 25 6.42 5.56 12.27
C CYS A 25 7.84 4.99 12.08
N ALA A 26 8.04 3.75 12.50
CA ALA A 26 9.36 3.11 12.44
C ALA A 26 9.89 2.94 11.00
N ILE A 27 9.00 2.87 10.01
CA ILE A 27 9.41 2.64 8.61
C ILE A 27 9.38 3.91 7.77
N THR A 28 8.40 4.80 7.94
CA THR A 28 8.29 6.04 7.15
C THR A 28 8.97 7.23 7.79
N HIS A 29 9.15 7.19 9.10
CA HIS A 29 9.68 8.27 9.95
C HIS A 29 8.78 9.52 9.98
N TYR A 30 7.55 9.43 9.46
CA TYR A 30 6.57 10.50 9.61
C TYR A 30 5.94 10.47 11.00
N PRO A 31 5.50 11.63 11.52
CA PRO A 31 4.76 11.68 12.78
C PRO A 31 3.58 10.72 12.75
N LEU A 32 3.38 10.01 13.86
CA LEU A 32 2.37 8.95 13.95
C LEU A 32 1.51 9.17 15.19
N ALA A 33 0.22 9.44 14.98
CA ALA A 33 -0.74 9.56 16.06
C ALA A 33 -1.06 8.16 16.62
N SER A 34 -1.30 8.07 17.93
CA SER A 34 -1.62 6.81 18.60
C SER A 34 -2.81 6.07 17.96
N LYS A 35 -3.83 6.81 17.50
CA LYS A 35 -5.02 6.24 16.85
C LYS A 35 -4.70 5.52 15.52
N ASP A 36 -3.62 5.90 14.86
CA ASP A 36 -3.20 5.34 13.56
C ASP A 36 -2.04 4.35 13.70
N ALA A 37 -1.59 4.09 14.92
CA ALA A 37 -0.44 3.27 15.21
C ALA A 37 -0.83 1.80 15.41
N VAL A 38 -0.04 0.90 14.83
CA VAL A 38 -0.16 -0.53 15.04
C VAL A 38 1.18 -1.13 15.42
N LEU A 39 1.16 -2.17 16.24
CA LEU A 39 2.35 -2.92 16.63
C LEU A 39 2.62 -3.97 15.56
N ASP A 40 3.67 -3.77 14.79
CA ASP A 40 4.06 -4.69 13.72
C ASP A 40 4.96 -5.80 14.25
N HIS A 41 4.83 -6.98 13.67
CA HIS A 41 5.66 -8.14 14.02
C HIS A 41 6.04 -8.93 12.78
N CYS A 42 7.14 -9.66 12.88
CA CYS A 42 7.56 -10.60 11.85
C CYS A 42 6.65 -11.82 11.86
N HIS A 43 6.01 -12.12 10.75
CA HIS A 43 5.06 -13.23 10.65
C HIS A 43 5.74 -14.61 10.77
N SER A 44 7.02 -14.72 10.40
CA SER A 44 7.77 -15.98 10.51
C SER A 44 8.25 -16.26 11.93
N THR A 45 8.74 -15.24 12.64
CA THR A 45 9.35 -15.42 13.98
C THR A 45 8.44 -14.98 15.12
N GLY A 46 7.45 -14.13 14.86
CA GLY A 46 6.56 -13.57 15.85
C GLY A 46 7.13 -12.39 16.64
N TYR A 47 8.39 -12.03 16.44
CA TYR A 47 8.99 -10.90 17.17
C TYR A 47 8.43 -9.57 16.68
N VAL A 48 8.17 -8.68 17.64
CA VAL A 48 7.77 -7.30 17.35
C VAL A 48 8.91 -6.60 16.59
N ARG A 49 8.56 -5.90 15.53
CA ARG A 49 9.52 -5.11 14.73
C ARG A 49 9.49 -3.63 15.05
N GLY A 50 8.31 -3.10 15.32
CA GLY A 50 8.15 -1.68 15.63
C GLY A 50 6.70 -1.25 15.57
N VAL A 51 6.48 0.04 15.83
CA VAL A 51 5.15 0.68 15.70
C VAL A 51 5.13 1.45 14.39
N ILE A 52 4.18 1.15 13.55
CA ILE A 52 4.07 1.74 12.21
C ILE A 52 2.63 2.21 11.95
N HIS A 53 2.48 3.02 10.92
CA HIS A 53 1.18 3.51 10.48
C HIS A 53 0.31 2.35 10.00
N ARG A 54 -0.96 2.37 10.36
CA ARG A 54 -1.94 1.32 10.05
C ARG A 54 -2.00 0.98 8.56
N GLY A 55 -2.08 2.00 7.70
CA GLY A 55 -2.11 1.84 6.26
C GLY A 55 -0.81 1.26 5.70
N VAL A 56 0.31 1.71 6.23
CA VAL A 56 1.64 1.19 5.87
C VAL A 56 1.77 -0.27 6.27
N ASN A 57 1.28 -0.64 7.43
CA ASN A 57 1.26 -2.04 7.88
C ASN A 57 0.47 -2.94 6.94
N SER A 58 -0.69 -2.48 6.49
CA SER A 58 -1.53 -3.22 5.54
C SER A 58 -0.83 -3.40 4.19
N LEU A 59 -0.20 -2.35 3.69
CA LEU A 59 0.56 -2.39 2.43
C LEU A 59 1.79 -3.30 2.56
N LEU A 60 2.52 -3.19 3.67
CA LEU A 60 3.68 -4.04 3.96
C LEU A 60 3.30 -5.51 3.98
N GLY A 61 2.18 -5.85 4.63
CA GLY A 61 1.68 -7.22 4.66
C GLY A 61 1.40 -7.78 3.27
N LYS A 62 0.82 -6.98 2.38
CA LYS A 62 0.58 -7.37 0.99
C LYS A 62 1.90 -7.60 0.24
N LEU A 63 2.87 -6.73 0.42
CA LEU A 63 4.20 -6.89 -0.18
C LEU A 63 4.88 -8.16 0.31
N GLU A 64 4.91 -8.39 1.61
CA GLU A 64 5.53 -9.57 2.20
C GLU A 64 4.86 -10.87 1.73
N ASN A 65 3.53 -10.87 1.62
CA ASN A 65 2.77 -12.07 1.28
C ASN A 65 2.73 -12.36 -0.22
N ASN A 66 2.94 -11.36 -1.09
CA ASN A 66 2.67 -11.50 -2.52
C ASN A 66 3.87 -11.33 -3.43
N HIS A 67 4.99 -10.78 -2.96
CA HIS A 67 6.11 -10.47 -3.87
C HIS A 67 6.59 -11.70 -4.66
N LYS A 68 6.64 -12.87 -4.03
CA LYS A 68 7.08 -14.11 -4.69
C LYS A 68 6.10 -14.56 -5.78
N ARG A 69 4.80 -14.35 -5.56
CA ARG A 69 3.76 -14.66 -6.55
C ARG A 69 3.98 -13.89 -7.85
N TYR A 70 4.52 -12.68 -7.76
CA TYR A 70 4.83 -11.86 -8.93
C TYR A 70 6.23 -12.10 -9.49
N GLY A 71 6.94 -13.12 -8.99
CA GLY A 71 8.31 -13.40 -9.43
C GLY A 71 9.33 -12.37 -8.94
N VAL A 72 9.00 -11.60 -7.90
CA VAL A 72 9.85 -10.57 -7.33
C VAL A 72 10.51 -11.10 -6.07
N SER A 73 11.84 -11.22 -6.08
CA SER A 73 12.61 -11.62 -4.90
C SER A 73 12.61 -10.51 -3.84
N ALA A 74 12.97 -10.84 -2.60
CA ALA A 74 13.08 -9.83 -1.55
C ALA A 74 14.10 -8.73 -1.91
N PRO A 75 15.31 -9.03 -2.41
CA PRO A 75 16.24 -7.99 -2.85
C PRO A 75 15.67 -7.08 -3.93
N MET A 76 14.92 -7.62 -4.90
CA MET A 76 14.24 -6.82 -5.94
C MET A 76 13.19 -5.90 -5.33
N MET A 77 12.42 -6.42 -4.36
CA MET A 77 11.41 -5.64 -3.65
C MET A 77 12.05 -4.47 -2.89
N TYR A 78 13.18 -4.71 -2.22
CA TYR A 78 13.92 -3.66 -1.51
C TYR A 78 14.47 -2.61 -2.48
N ALA A 79 15.01 -3.04 -3.62
CA ALA A 79 15.49 -2.13 -4.67
C ALA A 79 14.36 -1.28 -5.23
N MET A 80 13.19 -1.86 -5.45
CA MET A 80 11.99 -1.14 -5.87
C MET A 80 11.63 -0.04 -4.87
N GLY A 81 11.63 -0.36 -3.57
CA GLY A 81 11.34 0.61 -2.53
C GLY A 81 12.32 1.78 -2.51
N ARG A 82 13.62 1.48 -2.67
CA ARG A 82 14.67 2.52 -2.70
C ARG A 82 14.54 3.48 -3.88
N ASN A 83 14.06 2.99 -5.01
CA ASN A 83 14.05 3.75 -6.26
C ASN A 83 12.65 4.26 -6.65
N LEU A 84 11.63 3.94 -5.85
CA LEU A 84 10.24 4.18 -6.20
C LEU A 84 9.95 5.66 -6.43
N GLU A 85 10.37 6.51 -5.51
CA GLU A 85 10.12 7.96 -5.60
C GLU A 85 10.73 8.54 -6.87
N SER A 86 12.01 8.31 -7.10
CA SER A 86 12.70 8.86 -8.27
C SER A 86 12.10 8.34 -9.58
N TYR A 87 11.69 7.08 -9.62
CA TYR A 87 11.05 6.50 -10.79
C TYR A 87 9.69 7.14 -11.09
N LEU A 88 8.83 7.29 -10.06
CA LEU A 88 7.47 7.79 -10.23
C LEU A 88 7.39 9.30 -10.45
N THR A 89 8.36 10.06 -9.92
CA THR A 89 8.33 11.53 -10.00
C THR A 89 9.20 12.09 -11.11
N HIS A 90 9.89 11.23 -11.86
CA HIS A 90 10.69 11.67 -13.01
C HIS A 90 9.79 12.28 -14.09
N ASN A 91 10.31 13.26 -14.82
CA ASN A 91 9.57 13.85 -15.93
C ASN A 91 9.72 12.97 -17.18
N PHE A 92 8.63 12.32 -17.58
CA PHE A 92 8.59 11.40 -18.71
C PHE A 92 7.99 12.03 -19.99
N THR A 93 7.77 13.36 -20.02
CA THR A 93 7.06 14.01 -21.13
C THR A 93 7.82 13.97 -22.46
N ASN A 94 9.09 13.58 -22.46
CA ASN A 94 9.86 13.34 -23.70
C ASN A 94 9.55 11.99 -24.34
N ASN A 95 8.85 11.10 -23.63
CA ASN A 95 8.46 9.79 -24.15
C ASN A 95 7.11 9.87 -24.86
N PRO A 96 6.84 8.97 -25.81
CA PRO A 96 5.52 8.90 -26.43
C PRO A 96 4.47 8.40 -25.44
N LEU A 97 3.22 8.68 -25.75
CA LEU A 97 2.11 8.13 -24.99
C LEU A 97 1.94 6.64 -25.30
N HIS A 98 1.59 5.87 -24.29
CA HIS A 98 1.30 4.44 -24.45
C HIS A 98 0.00 4.26 -25.24
N PRO A 99 -0.10 3.28 -26.16
CA PRO A 99 -1.29 3.11 -27.01
C PRO A 99 -2.59 2.87 -26.25
N THR A 100 -2.53 2.36 -25.00
CA THR A 100 -3.73 2.15 -24.18
C THR A 100 -4.19 3.41 -23.43
N HIS A 101 -3.39 4.51 -23.50
CA HIS A 101 -3.78 5.74 -22.81
C HIS A 101 -5.02 6.36 -23.43
N LYS A 102 -5.93 6.81 -22.59
CA LYS A 102 -7.14 7.55 -22.99
C LYS A 102 -7.25 8.82 -22.17
N THR A 103 -7.53 9.94 -22.85
CA THR A 103 -7.85 11.20 -22.20
C THR A 103 -9.19 11.08 -21.46
N GLU A 104 -9.49 12.01 -20.57
CA GLU A 104 -10.77 12.05 -19.88
C GLU A 104 -11.95 12.18 -20.86
N ASP A 105 -11.77 12.94 -21.93
CA ASP A 105 -12.77 13.06 -23.00
C ASP A 105 -12.98 11.74 -23.73
N GLU A 106 -11.91 11.03 -24.07
CA GLU A 106 -12.00 9.70 -24.69
C GLU A 106 -12.69 8.70 -23.78
N LYS A 107 -12.38 8.70 -22.49
CA LYS A 107 -13.03 7.86 -21.49
C LYS A 107 -14.53 8.15 -21.40
N ARG A 108 -14.89 9.45 -21.41
CA ARG A 108 -16.29 9.87 -21.40
C ARG A 108 -17.04 9.40 -22.63
N LEU A 109 -16.44 9.52 -23.82
CA LEU A 109 -17.05 9.04 -25.07
C LEU A 109 -17.29 7.53 -25.03
N VAL A 110 -16.36 6.76 -24.50
CA VAL A 110 -16.53 5.30 -24.35
C VAL A 110 -17.69 4.98 -23.39
N ARG A 111 -17.75 5.67 -22.24
CA ARG A 111 -18.87 5.49 -21.28
C ARG A 111 -20.21 5.83 -21.91
N ASN A 112 -20.27 6.92 -22.64
CA ASN A 112 -21.51 7.37 -23.29
C ASN A 112 -21.97 6.37 -24.39
N ALA A 113 -21.03 5.84 -25.15
CA ALA A 113 -21.32 4.83 -26.18
C ALA A 113 -21.86 3.54 -25.54
N LYS A 114 -21.25 3.08 -24.45
CA LYS A 114 -21.72 1.92 -23.68
C LYS A 114 -23.13 2.13 -23.11
N ALA A 115 -23.38 3.33 -22.56
CA ALA A 115 -24.68 3.67 -22.00
C ALA A 115 -25.77 3.68 -23.08
N ARG A 116 -25.46 4.23 -24.28
CA ARG A 116 -26.39 4.24 -25.42
C ARG A 116 -26.68 2.83 -25.90
N ALA A 117 -25.67 1.99 -26.05
CA ALA A 117 -25.80 0.60 -26.45
C ALA A 117 -26.66 -0.19 -25.46
N ALA A 118 -26.44 0.00 -24.15
CA ALA A 118 -27.22 -0.66 -23.10
C ALA A 118 -28.69 -0.22 -23.14
N ARG A 119 -28.95 1.08 -23.36
CA ARG A 119 -30.33 1.61 -23.47
C ARG A 119 -31.03 1.08 -24.72
N ALA A 120 -30.35 1.02 -25.86
CA ALA A 120 -30.89 0.48 -27.10
C ALA A 120 -31.24 -1.01 -26.95
N LYS A 121 -30.35 -1.79 -26.34
CA LYS A 121 -30.57 -3.21 -26.06
C LYS A 121 -31.77 -3.43 -25.14
N LYS A 122 -31.89 -2.63 -24.08
CA LYS A 122 -33.01 -2.70 -23.14
C LYS A 122 -34.34 -2.36 -23.84
N LYS A 123 -34.34 -1.38 -24.74
CA LYS A 123 -35.54 -0.99 -25.52
C LYS A 123 -35.98 -2.11 -26.44
N GLU A 124 -35.07 -2.84 -27.09
CA GLU A 124 -35.40 -3.99 -27.95
C GLU A 124 -36.00 -5.14 -27.16
N LEU A 125 -35.65 -5.30 -25.89
CA LEU A 125 -36.14 -6.37 -25.03
C LEU A 125 -37.47 -6.04 -24.32
N SER A 126 -37.96 -4.80 -24.41
CA SER A 126 -39.21 -4.37 -23.76
C SER A 126 -40.44 -4.50 -24.66
#